data_a39e165454b85ebe10afa61963750c1b
#
_entry.id   a39e165454b85ebe10afa61963750c1b
#
_cell.length_a   1.000
_cell.length_b   1.000
_cell.length_c   1.000
_cell.angle_alpha   90.00
_cell.angle_beta   90.00
_cell.angle_gamma   90.00
#
_symmetry.space_group_name_H-M   'P 1'
#
loop_
_entity.id
_entity.type
_entity.pdbx_description
1 polymer ?
#
loop_
_entity_poly.entity_id
_entity_poly.type
_entity_poly.pdbx_seq_one_letter_code
_entity_poly.pdbx_strand_id
1 'polypeptide(L)'
;MEPLIALVGVTLALRIAGAAGVRRLRSWPVALRGGLATMFVLTGLAHFIGLRAELISMVPPALPNPGLLVTITGLLELAGAVGLLLPPTAPWAAGGLTALLVGLFPANVYAALNGITTSPEDALVPRTLMQLVFLAATVAVLASSVRGRRPRWRSAVAPASAQG
;
A
#
# COMPACT_ATOMS: atom_id res chain seq x y z
N MET A 1 -10.42 -7.58 -8.91
CA MET A 1 -10.19 -6.14 -9.31
C MET A 1 -10.55 -5.12 -8.23
N GLU A 2 -11.33 -5.51 -7.21
CA GLU A 2 -11.83 -4.62 -6.14
C GLU A 2 -10.76 -3.76 -5.42
N PRO A 3 -9.58 -4.31 -5.04
CA PRO A 3 -8.57 -3.50 -4.35
C PRO A 3 -8.01 -2.37 -5.20
N LEU A 4 -7.86 -2.60 -6.52
CA LEU A 4 -7.40 -1.58 -7.45
C LEU A 4 -8.45 -0.46 -7.62
N ILE A 5 -9.72 -0.84 -7.73
CA ILE A 5 -10.84 0.12 -7.81
C ILE A 5 -10.88 0.97 -6.55
N ALA A 6 -10.71 0.37 -5.37
CA ALA A 6 -10.66 1.09 -4.10
C ALA A 6 -9.48 2.08 -4.05
N LEU A 7 -8.28 1.64 -4.43
CA LEU A 7 -7.09 2.50 -4.47
C LEU A 7 -7.30 3.70 -5.38
N VAL A 8 -7.67 3.46 -6.62
CA VAL A 8 -7.81 4.53 -7.64
C VAL A 8 -9.02 5.40 -7.35
N GLY A 9 -10.19 4.80 -7.09
CA GLY A 9 -11.43 5.51 -6.85
C GLY A 9 -11.37 6.44 -5.65
N VAL A 10 -10.88 5.94 -4.50
CA VAL A 10 -10.74 6.77 -3.29
C VAL A 10 -9.67 7.84 -3.47
N THR A 11 -8.53 7.51 -4.11
CA THR A 11 -7.49 8.52 -4.39
C THR A 11 -8.05 9.66 -5.23
N LEU A 12 -8.79 9.36 -6.30
CA LEU A 12 -9.41 10.36 -7.17
C LEU A 12 -10.50 11.15 -6.43
N ALA A 13 -11.37 10.49 -5.67
CA ALA A 13 -12.41 11.14 -4.88
C ALA A 13 -11.82 12.16 -3.88
N LEU A 14 -10.76 11.77 -3.18
CA LEU A 14 -10.05 12.66 -2.26
C LEU A 14 -9.37 13.83 -2.99
N ARG A 15 -8.84 13.62 -4.19
CA ARG A 15 -8.28 14.67 -5.04
C ARG A 15 -9.34 15.66 -5.50
N ILE A 16 -10.50 15.18 -5.92
CA ILE A 16 -11.63 16.00 -6.32
C ILE A 16 -12.13 16.83 -5.12
N ALA A 17 -12.31 16.23 -3.95
CA ALA A 17 -12.69 16.94 -2.73
C ALA A 17 -11.64 18.01 -2.34
N GLY A 18 -10.35 17.72 -2.55
CA GLY A 18 -9.27 18.67 -2.38
C GLY A 18 -9.36 19.86 -3.34
N ALA A 19 -9.71 19.63 -4.59
CA ALA A 19 -9.93 20.68 -5.60
C ALA A 19 -11.17 21.51 -5.28
N ALA A 20 -12.23 20.87 -4.74
CA ALA A 20 -13.48 21.50 -4.33
C ALA A 20 -13.39 22.33 -3.03
N GLY A 21 -12.19 22.44 -2.40
CA GLY A 21 -11.99 23.37 -1.26
C GLY A 21 -11.44 22.72 0.02
N VAL A 22 -11.37 21.40 0.13
CA VAL A 22 -10.81 20.72 1.31
C VAL A 22 -9.28 20.78 1.24
N ARG A 23 -8.69 21.88 1.73
CA ARG A 23 -7.24 22.17 1.59
C ARG A 23 -6.31 21.03 1.98
N ARG A 24 -6.65 20.24 3.00
CA ARG A 24 -5.84 19.09 3.48
C ARG A 24 -5.70 17.98 2.44
N LEU A 25 -6.70 17.78 1.59
CA LEU A 25 -6.75 16.74 0.55
C LEU A 25 -6.14 17.17 -0.78
N ARG A 26 -5.69 18.44 -0.88
CA ARG A 26 -5.12 19.01 -2.10
C ARG A 26 -3.77 18.41 -2.47
N SER A 27 -3.06 17.81 -1.52
CA SER A 27 -1.76 17.19 -1.78
C SER A 27 -1.93 15.75 -2.29
N TRP A 28 -1.22 15.43 -3.38
CA TRP A 28 -1.24 14.08 -3.97
C TRP A 28 -0.85 12.98 -2.97
N PRO A 29 0.22 13.14 -2.13
CA PRO A 29 0.57 12.11 -1.16
C PRO A 29 -0.51 11.85 -0.10
N VAL A 30 -1.28 12.86 0.29
CA VAL A 30 -2.38 12.67 1.25
C VAL A 30 -3.52 11.88 0.64
N ALA A 31 -3.93 12.21 -0.60
CA ALA A 31 -4.97 11.47 -1.30
C ALA A 31 -4.56 10.01 -1.56
N LEU A 32 -3.30 9.78 -1.98
CA LEU A 32 -2.77 8.44 -2.22
C LEU A 32 -2.71 7.61 -0.93
N ARG A 33 -2.35 8.20 0.22
CA ARG A 33 -2.42 7.52 1.53
C ARG A 33 -3.83 7.09 1.87
N GLY A 34 -4.83 7.92 1.59
CA GLY A 34 -6.24 7.58 1.80
C GLY A 34 -6.69 6.41 0.91
N GLY A 35 -6.33 6.44 -0.37
CA GLY A 35 -6.63 5.35 -1.30
C GLY A 35 -5.96 4.02 -0.89
N LEU A 36 -4.67 4.06 -0.54
CA LEU A 36 -3.94 2.89 -0.04
C LEU A 36 -4.53 2.36 1.28
N ALA A 37 -4.86 3.24 2.22
CA ALA A 37 -5.46 2.83 3.48
C ALA A 37 -6.80 2.11 3.25
N THR A 38 -7.66 2.63 2.38
CA THR A 38 -8.93 1.96 2.03
C THR A 38 -8.68 0.61 1.37
N MET A 39 -7.75 0.53 0.42
CA MET A 39 -7.37 -0.73 -0.21
C MET A 39 -6.91 -1.76 0.81
N PHE A 40 -5.97 -1.40 1.70
CA PHE A 40 -5.46 -2.33 2.72
C PHE A 40 -6.46 -2.68 3.82
N VAL A 41 -7.44 -1.82 4.09
CA VAL A 41 -8.59 -2.20 4.95
C VAL A 41 -9.41 -3.30 4.27
N LEU A 42 -9.72 -3.16 3.00
CA LEU A 42 -10.50 -4.17 2.26
C LEU A 42 -9.75 -5.50 2.17
N THR A 43 -8.48 -5.47 1.75
CA THR A 43 -7.68 -6.70 1.65
C THR A 43 -7.40 -7.30 3.03
N GLY A 44 -7.08 -6.50 4.03
CA GLY A 44 -6.86 -6.96 5.40
C GLY A 44 -8.10 -7.60 6.03
N LEU A 45 -9.30 -7.06 5.80
CA LEU A 45 -10.55 -7.66 6.25
C LEU A 45 -10.84 -8.99 5.53
N ALA A 46 -10.48 -9.12 4.26
CA ALA A 46 -10.64 -10.37 3.50
C ALA A 46 -9.90 -11.56 4.13
N HIS A 47 -8.83 -11.30 4.91
CA HIS A 47 -8.11 -12.33 5.67
C HIS A 47 -8.95 -12.96 6.80
N PHE A 48 -10.01 -12.28 7.22
CA PHE A 48 -10.88 -12.73 8.33
C PHE A 48 -12.29 -13.09 7.87
N ILE A 49 -12.78 -12.44 6.81
CA ILE A 49 -14.16 -12.54 6.34
C ILE A 49 -14.18 -12.89 4.85
N GLY A 50 -14.96 -13.89 4.48
CA GLY A 50 -15.24 -14.28 3.10
C GLY A 50 -14.12 -15.06 2.40
N LEU A 51 -12.95 -14.46 2.18
CA LEU A 51 -11.88 -15.07 1.40
C LEU A 51 -10.82 -15.83 2.21
N ARG A 52 -11.02 -16.00 3.54
CA ARG A 52 -10.03 -16.63 4.42
C ARG A 52 -9.60 -18.02 3.96
N ALA A 53 -10.54 -18.88 3.57
CA ALA A 53 -10.24 -20.24 3.15
C ALA A 53 -9.41 -20.27 1.86
N GLU A 54 -9.73 -19.38 0.92
CA GLU A 54 -8.98 -19.22 -0.32
C GLU A 54 -7.56 -18.71 -0.05
N LEU A 55 -7.40 -17.69 0.78
CA LEU A 55 -6.08 -17.15 1.15
C LEU A 55 -5.21 -18.21 1.84
N ILE A 56 -5.79 -19.07 2.67
CA ILE A 56 -5.08 -20.20 3.29
C ILE A 56 -4.59 -21.18 2.22
N SER A 57 -5.40 -21.49 1.20
CA SER A 57 -5.03 -22.39 0.12
C SER A 57 -3.92 -21.84 -0.79
N MET A 58 -3.78 -20.52 -0.84
CA MET A 58 -2.72 -19.84 -1.61
C MET A 58 -1.33 -19.93 -0.95
N VAL A 59 -1.27 -20.28 0.35
CA VAL A 59 0.02 -20.41 1.05
C VAL A 59 0.75 -21.65 0.53
N PRO A 60 2.00 -21.53 0.06
CA PRO A 60 2.78 -22.68 -0.40
C PRO A 60 2.92 -23.74 0.70
N PRO A 61 2.82 -25.06 0.35
CA PRO A 61 2.91 -26.16 1.32
C PRO A 61 4.21 -26.22 2.12
N ALA A 62 5.26 -25.58 1.62
CA ALA A 62 6.56 -25.49 2.31
C ALA A 62 6.52 -24.56 3.55
N LEU A 63 5.47 -23.74 3.70
CA LEU A 63 5.34 -22.82 4.83
C LEU A 63 4.45 -23.44 5.92
N PRO A 64 4.89 -23.37 7.20
CA PRO A 64 4.11 -23.92 8.31
C PRO A 64 2.92 -23.02 8.65
N ASN A 65 1.88 -23.62 9.24
CA ASN A 65 0.72 -22.92 9.83
C ASN A 65 0.09 -21.85 8.91
N PRO A 66 -0.44 -22.23 7.72
CA PRO A 66 -0.97 -21.26 6.76
C PRO A 66 -2.08 -20.37 7.35
N GLY A 67 -2.93 -20.89 8.22
CA GLY A 67 -3.95 -20.10 8.90
C GLY A 67 -3.40 -19.02 9.81
N LEU A 68 -2.27 -19.27 10.48
CA LEU A 68 -1.58 -18.26 11.30
C LEU A 68 -0.93 -17.17 10.42
N LEU A 69 -0.28 -17.58 9.32
CA LEU A 69 0.32 -16.65 8.37
C LEU A 69 -0.72 -15.70 7.79
N VAL A 70 -1.87 -16.22 7.35
CA VAL A 70 -2.99 -15.41 6.86
C VAL A 70 -3.51 -14.45 7.93
N THR A 71 -3.60 -14.89 9.19
CA THR A 71 -4.01 -14.01 10.28
C THR A 71 -3.02 -12.87 10.53
N ILE A 72 -1.71 -13.19 10.60
CA ILE A 72 -0.67 -12.19 10.86
C ILE A 72 -0.62 -11.17 9.71
N THR A 73 -0.65 -11.63 8.47
CA THR A 73 -0.58 -10.73 7.30
C THR A 73 -1.80 -9.81 7.23
N GLY A 74 -3.01 -10.30 7.52
CA GLY A 74 -4.20 -9.47 7.62
C GLY A 74 -4.12 -8.41 8.73
N LEU A 75 -3.60 -8.77 9.90
CA LEU A 75 -3.37 -7.79 10.99
C LEU A 75 -2.33 -6.73 10.60
N LEU A 76 -1.26 -7.13 9.91
CA LEU A 76 -0.23 -6.19 9.42
C LEU A 76 -0.78 -5.24 8.36
N GLU A 77 -1.66 -5.71 7.47
CA GLU A 77 -2.34 -4.86 6.49
C GLU A 77 -3.24 -3.82 7.18
N LEU A 78 -4.07 -4.25 8.14
CA LEU A 78 -4.94 -3.34 8.90
C LEU A 78 -4.14 -2.33 9.73
N ALA A 79 -3.09 -2.77 10.42
CA ALA A 79 -2.20 -1.89 11.16
C ALA A 79 -1.48 -0.88 10.23
N GLY A 80 -1.03 -1.36 9.07
CA GLY A 80 -0.43 -0.54 8.04
C GLY A 80 -1.41 0.50 7.47
N ALA A 81 -2.66 0.11 7.24
CA ALA A 81 -3.72 1.03 6.79
C ALA A 81 -3.94 2.18 7.79
N VAL A 82 -4.04 1.87 9.08
CA VAL A 82 -4.14 2.88 10.14
C VAL A 82 -2.88 3.75 10.18
N GLY A 83 -1.71 3.13 10.10
CA GLY A 83 -0.42 3.82 10.11
C GLY A 83 -0.24 4.79 8.93
N LEU A 84 -0.80 4.49 7.74
CA LEU A 84 -0.78 5.40 6.59
C LEU A 84 -1.59 6.69 6.83
N LEU A 85 -2.65 6.64 7.62
CA LEU A 85 -3.49 7.81 7.90
C LEU A 85 -2.85 8.76 8.89
N LEU A 86 -1.95 8.29 9.73
CA LEU A 86 -1.27 9.07 10.75
C LEU A 86 0.06 9.64 10.18
N PRO A 87 0.23 10.97 10.09
CA PRO A 87 1.43 11.57 9.48
C PRO A 87 2.77 11.10 10.05
N PRO A 88 2.94 10.92 11.39
CA PRO A 88 4.21 10.49 11.95
C PRO A 88 4.58 9.04 11.61
N THR A 89 3.58 8.16 11.48
CA THR A 89 3.79 6.71 11.20
C THR A 89 3.72 6.36 9.73
N ALA A 90 3.18 7.25 8.87
CA ALA A 90 2.97 6.99 7.45
C ALA A 90 4.21 6.48 6.70
N PRO A 91 5.45 6.97 6.90
CA PRO A 91 6.62 6.43 6.22
C PRO A 91 6.97 5.00 6.67
N TRP A 92 6.81 4.69 7.97
CA TRP A 92 7.04 3.36 8.50
C TRP A 92 5.98 2.37 8.02
N ALA A 93 4.71 2.79 8.03
CA ALA A 93 3.60 2.01 7.49
C ALA A 93 3.78 1.73 5.99
N ALA A 94 4.13 2.74 5.20
CA ALA A 94 4.39 2.56 3.77
C ALA A 94 5.56 1.61 3.51
N GLY A 95 6.65 1.72 4.26
CA GLY A 95 7.79 0.80 4.18
C GLY A 95 7.42 -0.64 4.56
N GLY A 96 6.73 -0.83 5.68
CA GLY A 96 6.25 -2.12 6.14
C GLY A 96 5.27 -2.79 5.17
N LEU A 97 4.32 -2.03 4.63
CA LEU A 97 3.39 -2.53 3.62
C LEU A 97 4.07 -2.86 2.30
N THR A 98 5.09 -2.09 1.89
CA THR A 98 5.92 -2.43 0.72
C THR A 98 6.62 -3.77 0.94
N ALA A 99 7.24 -3.99 2.11
CA ALA A 99 7.89 -5.25 2.44
C ALA A 99 6.88 -6.41 2.51
N LEU A 100 5.69 -6.17 3.08
CA LEU A 100 4.62 -7.16 3.14
C LEU A 100 4.15 -7.58 1.74
N LEU A 101 3.90 -6.62 0.84
CA LEU A 101 3.53 -6.90 -0.54
C LEU A 101 4.58 -7.76 -1.25
N VAL A 102 5.86 -7.45 -1.08
CA VAL A 102 6.95 -8.26 -1.64
C VAL A 102 6.95 -9.67 -1.04
N GLY A 103 6.75 -9.79 0.28
CA GLY A 103 6.69 -11.08 0.98
C GLY A 103 5.50 -11.95 0.60
N LEU A 104 4.36 -11.36 0.25
CA LEU A 104 3.15 -12.06 -0.20
C LEU A 104 3.18 -12.46 -1.68
N PHE A 105 4.08 -11.87 -2.46
CA PHE A 105 4.15 -12.14 -3.90
C PHE A 105 4.39 -13.62 -4.25
N PRO A 106 5.28 -14.38 -3.57
CA PRO A 106 5.45 -15.81 -3.81
C PRO A 106 4.16 -16.61 -3.65
N ALA A 107 3.31 -16.29 -2.68
CA ALA A 107 2.01 -16.94 -2.51
C ALA A 107 1.06 -16.63 -3.67
N ASN A 108 1.06 -15.39 -4.17
CA ASN A 108 0.29 -15.00 -5.34
C ASN A 108 0.76 -15.74 -6.62
N VAL A 109 2.06 -15.89 -6.80
CA VAL A 109 2.64 -16.67 -7.91
C VAL A 109 2.27 -18.14 -7.79
N TYR A 110 2.42 -18.72 -6.59
CA TYR A 110 2.05 -20.10 -6.33
C TYR A 110 0.57 -20.37 -6.65
N ALA A 111 -0.33 -19.51 -6.19
CA ALA A 111 -1.75 -19.64 -6.46
C ALA A 111 -2.10 -19.59 -7.96
N ALA A 112 -1.48 -18.65 -8.68
CA ALA A 112 -1.70 -18.49 -10.12
C ALA A 112 -1.17 -19.69 -10.93
N LEU A 113 -0.01 -20.24 -10.56
CA LEU A 113 0.60 -21.38 -11.26
C LEU A 113 -0.11 -22.71 -10.96
N ASN A 114 -0.77 -22.84 -9.80
CA ASN A 114 -1.45 -24.07 -9.39
C ASN A 114 -2.97 -24.02 -9.62
N GLY A 115 -3.49 -22.99 -10.28
CA GLY A 115 -4.91 -22.87 -10.61
C GLY A 115 -5.82 -22.82 -9.37
N ILE A 116 -5.30 -22.31 -8.24
CA ILE A 116 -6.06 -22.20 -6.98
C ILE A 116 -7.16 -21.14 -7.13
N THR A 117 -6.90 -20.12 -7.92
CA THR A 117 -7.85 -19.06 -8.26
C THR A 117 -8.23 -19.19 -9.73
N THR A 118 -9.53 -19.23 -10.01
CA THR A 118 -10.06 -19.55 -11.35
C THR A 118 -10.52 -18.33 -12.16
N SER A 119 -10.59 -17.16 -11.52
CA SER A 119 -11.01 -15.94 -12.21
C SER A 119 -9.91 -15.44 -13.19
N PRO A 120 -10.26 -14.96 -14.39
CA PRO A 120 -9.28 -14.44 -15.36
C PRO A 120 -8.41 -13.30 -14.79
N GLU A 121 -8.95 -12.51 -13.88
CA GLU A 121 -8.25 -11.44 -13.17
C GLU A 121 -7.21 -11.95 -12.15
N ASP A 122 -7.29 -13.21 -11.77
CA ASP A 122 -6.39 -13.89 -10.85
C ASP A 122 -5.26 -14.64 -11.56
N ALA A 123 -5.23 -14.61 -12.88
CA ALA A 123 -4.10 -15.11 -13.67
C ALA A 123 -2.80 -14.35 -13.33
N LEU A 124 -1.66 -14.99 -13.56
CA LEU A 124 -0.35 -14.48 -13.16
C LEU A 124 -0.08 -13.05 -13.66
N VAL A 125 -0.42 -12.75 -14.92
CA VAL A 125 -0.15 -11.43 -15.52
C VAL A 125 -0.96 -10.32 -14.86
N PRO A 126 -2.32 -10.38 -14.75
CA PRO A 126 -3.09 -9.37 -14.05
C PRO A 126 -2.66 -9.19 -12.59
N ARG A 127 -2.42 -10.29 -11.85
CA ARG A 127 -1.94 -10.23 -10.46
C ARG A 127 -0.59 -9.52 -10.35
N THR A 128 0.35 -9.83 -11.23
CA THR A 128 1.66 -9.17 -11.23
C THR A 128 1.54 -7.68 -11.54
N LEU A 129 0.69 -7.31 -12.50
CA LEU A 129 0.46 -5.89 -12.82
C LEU A 129 -0.17 -5.14 -11.64
N MET A 130 -1.18 -5.71 -10.98
CA MET A 130 -1.76 -5.13 -9.78
C MET A 130 -0.72 -4.99 -8.66
N GLN A 131 0.09 -6.01 -8.43
CA GLN A 131 1.19 -5.98 -7.47
C GLN A 131 2.16 -4.84 -7.74
N LEU A 132 2.56 -4.61 -8.99
CA LEU A 132 3.45 -3.52 -9.38
C LEU A 132 2.81 -2.15 -9.12
N VAL A 133 1.50 -2.00 -9.39
CA VAL A 133 0.77 -0.76 -9.08
C VAL A 133 0.74 -0.49 -7.58
N PHE A 134 0.45 -1.50 -6.75
CA PHE A 134 0.41 -1.36 -5.30
C PHE A 134 1.79 -1.05 -4.72
N LEU A 135 2.84 -1.71 -5.21
CA LEU A 135 4.23 -1.41 -4.84
C LEU A 135 4.61 0.01 -5.24
N ALA A 136 4.31 0.43 -6.46
CA ALA A 136 4.60 1.79 -6.90
C ALA A 136 3.89 2.84 -6.03
N ALA A 137 2.63 2.59 -5.66
CA ALA A 137 1.86 3.49 -4.81
C ALA A 137 2.43 3.58 -3.37
N THR A 138 2.79 2.45 -2.75
CA THR A 138 3.39 2.44 -1.40
C THR A 138 4.76 3.08 -1.38
N VAL A 139 5.60 2.80 -2.39
CA VAL A 139 6.93 3.43 -2.56
C VAL A 139 6.80 4.93 -2.81
N ALA A 140 5.82 5.38 -3.59
CA ALA A 140 5.57 6.81 -3.82
C ALA A 140 5.22 7.55 -2.52
N VAL A 141 4.39 6.94 -1.65
CA VAL A 141 4.09 7.49 -0.32
C VAL A 141 5.34 7.51 0.55
N LEU A 142 6.13 6.44 0.59
CA LEU A 142 7.38 6.38 1.33
C LEU A 142 8.34 7.47 0.88
N ALA A 143 8.59 7.59 -0.43
CA ALA A 143 9.50 8.57 -1.01
C ALA A 143 9.05 10.01 -0.73
N SER A 144 7.75 10.31 -0.84
CA SER A 144 7.20 11.64 -0.53
C SER A 144 7.37 12.01 0.94
N SER A 145 7.20 11.04 1.84
CA SER A 145 7.33 11.21 3.28
C SER A 145 8.78 11.48 3.71
N VAL A 146 9.74 10.80 3.07
CA VAL A 146 11.18 11.02 3.33
C VAL A 146 11.64 12.36 2.80
N ARG A 147 11.19 12.76 1.60
CA ARG A 147 11.53 14.07 1.01
C ARG A 147 11.00 15.23 1.86
N GLY A 148 9.81 15.12 2.42
CA GLY A 148 9.21 16.14 3.28
C GLY A 148 9.93 16.35 4.62
N ARG A 149 10.74 15.38 5.07
CA ARG A 149 11.53 15.44 6.31
C ARG A 149 12.92 16.04 6.17
N ARG A 150 13.37 16.40 4.95
CA ARG A 150 14.69 17.04 4.76
C ARG A 150 14.72 18.40 5.46
N PRO A 151 15.68 18.62 6.39
CA PRO A 151 15.78 19.88 7.12
C PRO A 151 16.02 21.07 6.16
N ARG A 152 15.27 22.15 6.34
CA ARG A 152 15.38 23.40 5.55
C ARG A 152 16.68 24.19 5.77
N TRP A 153 17.58 23.73 6.66
CA TRP A 153 18.81 24.47 6.99
C TRP A 153 19.84 24.54 5.84
N ARG A 154 19.70 23.68 4.80
CA ARG A 154 20.60 23.75 3.63
C ARG A 154 20.45 25.03 2.78
N SER A 155 19.37 25.76 2.92
CA SER A 155 19.12 26.99 2.18
C SER A 155 19.61 28.25 2.91
N ALA A 156 20.09 28.15 4.15
CA ALA A 156 20.51 29.28 4.96
C ALA A 156 22.01 29.54 4.96
N VAL A 157 22.81 28.72 4.26
CA VAL A 157 24.25 28.94 4.10
C VAL A 157 24.52 29.41 2.68
N ALA A 158 23.99 30.58 2.32
CA ALA A 158 24.57 31.38 1.25
C ALA A 158 25.70 32.19 1.87
N PRO A 159 26.96 32.11 1.38
CA PRO A 159 28.02 32.95 1.90
C PRO A 159 27.72 34.41 1.58
N ALA A 160 27.61 35.22 2.61
CA ALA A 160 27.59 36.67 2.53
C ALA A 160 29.01 37.17 2.18
N SER A 161 29.48 36.87 0.97
CA SER A 161 30.78 37.32 0.48
C SER A 161 30.67 37.76 -0.97
N ALA A 162 30.17 38.96 -1.18
CA ALA A 162 30.45 39.83 -2.33
C ALA A 162 29.77 41.18 -2.17
N GLN A 163 30.13 41.95 -1.14
CA GLN A 163 29.98 43.39 -1.13
C GLN A 163 31.26 43.93 -0.52
N GLY A 164 32.24 44.18 -1.40
CA GLY A 164 33.41 44.91 -1.22
C GLY A 164 33.72 45.60 -2.53
#